data_ee6c1d5c02dff31c48b88df61c931bcf
#
_entry.id   ee6c1d5c02dff31c48b88df61c931bcf
#
_cell.length_a   1.000
_cell.length_b   1.000
_cell.length_c   1.000
_cell.angle_alpha   90.00
_cell.angle_beta   90.00
_cell.angle_gamma   90.00
#
_symmetry.space_group_name_H-M   'P 1'
#
loop_
_entity.id
_entity.type
_entity.pdbx_description
1 polymer ?
#
loop_
_entity_poly.entity_id
_entity_poly.type
_entity_poly.pdbx_seq_one_letter_code
_entity_poly.pdbx_strand_id
1 'polypeptide(L)'
;MKKIFLTTVLAILTIFSFASKPHIDNVVVSTENSTIKWIGSKISENHEGTVNIKKGILMIDHGKLVGGQFSIDMQSISTTDMSDKLNKKLDGHLKNEDFFNVEEFPLAIFTINTIQKASGGVNSFEILADLTIKGITHPVTFISTVKIEGLNFSAIAKIKIDRTKWNIKYGSGSFFENLGDKMILDKIEFDVTLLSVN
;
A
#
# COMPACT_ATOMS: atom_id res chain seq x y z
N MET A 1 -72.56 28.12 -30.33
CA MET A 1 -71.39 28.19 -29.40
C MET A 1 -70.69 26.86 -29.45
N LYS A 2 -69.57 26.79 -30.21
CA LYS A 2 -68.70 25.56 -30.31
C LYS A 2 -67.64 25.64 -29.26
N LYS A 3 -67.62 24.70 -28.32
CA LYS A 3 -66.52 24.56 -27.31
C LYS A 3 -65.38 23.78 -27.93
N ILE A 4 -64.26 24.40 -28.08
CA ILE A 4 -62.96 23.76 -28.49
C ILE A 4 -62.31 23.18 -27.24
N PHE A 5 -62.19 21.85 -27.18
CA PHE A 5 -61.40 21.16 -26.16
C PHE A 5 -59.96 21.11 -26.64
N LEU A 6 -59.11 21.85 -25.95
CA LEU A 6 -57.64 21.81 -26.14
C LEU A 6 -57.03 20.67 -25.29
N THR A 7 -56.69 19.55 -25.91
CA THR A 7 -56.00 18.43 -25.27
C THR A 7 -54.52 18.71 -25.29
N THR A 8 -53.98 19.07 -24.13
CA THR A 8 -52.52 19.17 -23.90
C THR A 8 -51.94 17.76 -23.76
N VAL A 9 -51.18 17.31 -24.76
CA VAL A 9 -50.38 16.08 -24.69
C VAL A 9 -49.08 16.40 -23.95
N LEU A 10 -48.95 15.92 -22.71
CA LEU A 10 -47.72 15.98 -21.91
C LEU A 10 -46.77 14.87 -22.37
N ALA A 11 -45.78 15.22 -23.17
CA ALA A 11 -44.72 14.30 -23.57
C ALA A 11 -43.76 14.10 -22.38
N ILE A 12 -43.82 12.94 -21.72
CA ILE A 12 -42.89 12.51 -20.69
C ILE A 12 -41.59 12.05 -21.39
N LEU A 13 -40.56 12.88 -21.36
CA LEU A 13 -39.24 12.54 -21.85
C LEU A 13 -38.53 11.65 -20.80
N THR A 14 -38.58 10.33 -20.98
CA THR A 14 -37.83 9.39 -20.16
C THR A 14 -36.34 9.45 -20.54
N ILE A 15 -35.54 10.09 -19.69
CA ILE A 15 -34.07 10.07 -19.83
C ILE A 15 -33.59 8.69 -19.39
N PHE A 16 -33.27 7.81 -20.34
CA PHE A 16 -32.53 6.58 -20.07
C PHE A 16 -31.08 6.94 -19.77
N SER A 17 -30.71 7.01 -18.49
CA SER A 17 -29.30 7.00 -18.08
C SER A 17 -28.73 5.62 -18.39
N PHE A 18 -27.97 5.51 -19.48
CA PHE A 18 -27.08 4.35 -19.69
C PHE A 18 -25.95 4.44 -18.69
N ALA A 19 -26.08 3.75 -17.57
CA ALA A 19 -24.93 3.48 -16.70
C ALA A 19 -23.96 2.59 -17.49
N SER A 20 -22.84 3.15 -17.95
CA SER A 20 -21.78 2.36 -18.55
C SER A 20 -21.26 1.37 -17.51
N LYS A 21 -21.12 0.09 -17.89
CA LYS A 21 -20.52 -0.90 -17.00
C LYS A 21 -19.10 -0.46 -16.69
N PRO A 22 -18.63 -0.58 -15.43
CA PRO A 22 -17.26 -0.28 -15.09
C PRO A 22 -16.33 -1.16 -15.94
N HIS A 23 -15.38 -0.54 -16.64
CA HIS A 23 -14.35 -1.22 -17.41
C HIS A 23 -13.04 -1.16 -16.60
N ILE A 24 -12.85 -2.13 -15.72
CA ILE A 24 -11.67 -2.17 -14.84
C ILE A 24 -10.53 -2.88 -15.53
N ASP A 25 -9.46 -2.15 -15.80
CA ASP A 25 -8.18 -2.68 -16.26
C ASP A 25 -7.31 -3.05 -15.06
N ASN A 26 -6.82 -4.28 -15.02
CA ASN A 26 -5.85 -4.76 -14.04
C ASN A 26 -4.45 -4.54 -14.60
N VAL A 27 -3.80 -3.46 -14.22
CA VAL A 27 -2.46 -3.12 -14.69
C VAL A 27 -1.40 -3.75 -13.78
N VAL A 28 -0.54 -4.59 -14.35
CA VAL A 28 0.48 -5.34 -13.60
C VAL A 28 1.62 -4.43 -13.17
N VAL A 29 2.04 -4.60 -11.92
CA VAL A 29 3.23 -3.94 -11.34
C VAL A 29 4.50 -4.61 -11.85
N SER A 30 5.45 -3.84 -12.34
CA SER A 30 6.80 -4.30 -12.64
C SER A 30 7.55 -4.58 -11.34
N THR A 31 7.75 -5.85 -11.02
CA THR A 31 8.49 -6.26 -9.81
C THR A 31 9.98 -5.95 -9.89
N GLU A 32 10.53 -5.81 -11.09
CA GLU A 32 11.94 -5.48 -11.33
C GLU A 32 12.23 -3.98 -11.17
N ASN A 33 11.27 -3.12 -11.61
CA ASN A 33 11.45 -1.68 -11.61
C ASN A 33 10.78 -0.98 -10.44
N SER A 34 10.00 -1.71 -9.64
CA SER A 34 9.37 -1.20 -8.42
C SER A 34 10.24 -1.49 -7.20
N THR A 35 10.19 -0.60 -6.21
CA THR A 35 11.02 -0.73 -5.01
C THR A 35 10.20 -0.48 -3.74
N ILE A 36 10.48 -1.26 -2.69
CA ILE A 36 10.06 -0.98 -1.33
C ILE A 36 11.32 -0.94 -0.47
N LYS A 37 11.65 0.24 0.04
CA LYS A 37 12.69 0.43 1.06
C LYS A 37 12.03 0.49 2.42
N TRP A 38 12.62 -0.17 3.41
CA TRP A 38 12.20 -0.05 4.80
C TRP A 38 13.25 0.68 5.62
N ILE A 39 12.80 1.40 6.65
CA ILE A 39 13.65 2.07 7.64
C ILE A 39 13.13 1.68 9.02
N GLY A 40 13.98 1.05 9.79
CA GLY A 40 13.76 0.69 11.20
C GLY A 40 14.74 1.47 12.09
N SER A 41 14.26 1.96 13.23
CA SER A 41 15.04 2.86 14.08
C SER A 41 15.20 2.32 15.49
N LYS A 42 16.38 2.47 16.06
CA LYS A 42 16.63 2.47 17.49
C LYS A 42 16.79 3.92 17.97
N ILE A 43 17.03 4.10 19.26
CA ILE A 43 17.29 5.45 19.80
C ILE A 43 18.56 6.06 19.20
N SER A 44 19.61 5.24 19.00
CA SER A 44 20.94 5.70 18.63
C SER A 44 21.28 5.58 17.15
N GLU A 45 20.53 4.75 16.40
CA GLU A 45 20.84 4.42 15.00
C GLU A 45 19.59 4.01 14.22
N ASN A 46 19.66 4.16 12.90
CA ASN A 46 18.66 3.65 11.97
C ASN A 46 19.31 2.56 11.13
N HIS A 47 18.50 1.57 10.73
CA HIS A 47 18.88 0.61 9.71
C HIS A 47 17.91 0.69 8.56
N GLU A 48 18.38 0.45 7.35
CA GLU A 48 17.58 0.45 6.14
C GLU A 48 17.86 -0.76 5.26
N GLY A 49 16.90 -1.07 4.43
CA GLY A 49 17.02 -2.16 3.48
C GLY A 49 15.86 -2.20 2.52
N THR A 50 15.68 -3.33 1.86
CA THR A 50 14.66 -3.55 0.86
C THR A 50 13.84 -4.80 1.14
N VAL A 51 12.66 -4.85 0.55
CA VAL A 51 11.81 -6.04 0.45
C VAL A 51 11.16 -6.06 -0.92
N ASN A 52 11.07 -7.22 -1.58
CA ASN A 52 10.59 -7.32 -2.95
C ASN A 52 9.08 -7.51 -3.02
N ILE A 53 8.49 -6.93 -4.07
CA ILE A 53 7.12 -7.22 -4.46
C ILE A 53 7.11 -8.58 -5.17
N LYS A 54 6.32 -9.53 -4.67
CA LYS A 54 6.12 -10.85 -5.31
C LYS A 54 5.25 -10.73 -6.55
N LYS A 55 4.17 -9.98 -6.44
CA LYS A 55 3.22 -9.62 -7.50
C LYS A 55 2.37 -8.45 -7.06
N GLY A 56 1.84 -7.71 -8.01
CA GLY A 56 0.92 -6.63 -7.73
C GLY A 56 0.14 -6.20 -8.96
N ILE A 57 -1.04 -5.67 -8.72
CA ILE A 57 -1.88 -5.03 -9.72
C ILE A 57 -2.41 -3.71 -9.18
N LEU A 58 -2.55 -2.72 -10.04
CA LEU A 58 -3.44 -1.58 -9.85
C LEU A 58 -4.69 -1.75 -10.71
N MET A 59 -5.83 -1.40 -10.17
CA MET A 59 -7.13 -1.43 -10.83
C MET A 59 -7.45 -0.01 -11.31
N ILE A 60 -7.62 0.13 -12.63
CA ILE A 60 -7.85 1.43 -13.28
C ILE A 60 -9.19 1.36 -14.01
N ASP A 61 -10.08 2.31 -13.75
CA ASP A 61 -11.36 2.49 -14.44
C ASP A 61 -11.36 3.84 -15.16
N HIS A 62 -11.38 3.83 -16.51
CA HIS A 62 -11.37 5.05 -17.34
C HIS A 62 -10.28 6.06 -16.92
N GLY A 63 -9.05 5.57 -16.71
CA GLY A 63 -7.90 6.38 -16.32
C GLY A 63 -7.90 6.84 -14.85
N LYS A 64 -8.78 6.30 -14.01
CA LYS A 64 -8.85 6.59 -12.58
C LYS A 64 -8.42 5.37 -11.78
N LEU A 65 -7.58 5.56 -10.79
CA LEU A 65 -7.25 4.53 -9.83
C LEU A 65 -8.49 4.20 -8.98
N VAL A 66 -8.89 2.93 -8.97
CA VAL A 66 -10.06 2.44 -8.23
C VAL A 66 -9.74 1.34 -7.22
N GLY A 67 -8.53 0.78 -7.26
CA GLY A 67 -8.09 -0.26 -6.33
C GLY A 67 -6.70 -0.76 -6.64
N GLY A 68 -6.27 -1.79 -5.91
CA GLY A 68 -5.01 -2.48 -6.13
C GLY A 68 -4.77 -3.55 -5.07
N GLN A 69 -3.98 -4.54 -5.43
CA GLN A 69 -3.58 -5.60 -4.53
C GLN A 69 -2.13 -6.00 -4.78
N PHE A 70 -1.38 -6.25 -3.69
CA PHE A 70 0.03 -6.58 -3.72
C PHE A 70 0.33 -7.72 -2.77
N SER A 71 1.22 -8.62 -3.18
CA SER A 71 1.88 -9.60 -2.31
C SER A 71 3.36 -9.23 -2.23
N ILE A 72 3.87 -9.13 -1.01
CA ILE A 72 5.24 -8.76 -0.70
C ILE A 72 5.95 -10.01 -0.21
N ASP A 73 7.13 -10.31 -0.77
CA ASP A 73 7.94 -11.47 -0.42
C ASP A 73 8.75 -11.19 0.85
N MET A 74 8.25 -11.61 2.00
CA MET A 74 8.90 -11.38 3.29
C MET A 74 10.23 -12.12 3.44
N GLN A 75 10.45 -13.19 2.66
CA GLN A 75 11.74 -13.89 2.63
C GLN A 75 12.84 -13.07 1.94
N SER A 76 12.45 -12.09 1.11
CA SER A 76 13.38 -11.21 0.41
C SER A 76 13.89 -10.03 1.24
N ILE A 77 13.46 -9.88 2.50
CA ILE A 77 13.96 -8.81 3.38
C ILE A 77 15.49 -8.83 3.40
N SER A 78 16.10 -7.70 3.09
CA SER A 78 17.54 -7.53 3.01
C SER A 78 17.95 -6.16 3.55
N THR A 79 18.89 -6.15 4.48
CA THR A 79 19.53 -4.95 5.01
C THR A 79 20.62 -4.49 4.03
N THR A 80 20.81 -3.18 3.88
CA THR A 80 21.71 -2.63 2.84
C THR A 80 22.70 -1.58 3.35
N ASP A 81 22.64 -1.19 4.61
CA ASP A 81 23.36 -0.04 5.20
C ASP A 81 24.61 -0.40 6.01
N MET A 82 24.94 -1.68 6.12
CA MET A 82 26.10 -2.14 6.89
C MET A 82 27.02 -3.04 6.06
N SER A 83 28.02 -3.66 6.70
CA SER A 83 28.82 -4.70 6.07
C SER A 83 28.00 -5.97 5.85
N ASP A 84 28.36 -6.78 4.84
CA ASP A 84 27.66 -8.03 4.49
C ASP A 84 27.42 -8.96 5.69
N LYS A 85 28.40 -9.06 6.58
CA LYS A 85 28.28 -9.89 7.80
C LYS A 85 27.21 -9.37 8.75
N LEU A 86 27.16 -8.05 8.95
CA LEU A 86 26.17 -7.40 9.82
C LEU A 86 24.79 -7.39 9.18
N ASN A 87 24.70 -7.11 7.87
CA ASN A 87 23.45 -7.20 7.11
C ASN A 87 22.83 -8.59 7.26
N LYS A 88 23.58 -9.67 7.01
CA LYS A 88 23.10 -11.04 7.16
C LYS A 88 22.64 -11.37 8.59
N LYS A 89 23.31 -10.81 9.61
CA LYS A 89 22.91 -11.01 10.99
C LYS A 89 21.57 -10.33 11.29
N LEU A 90 21.38 -9.09 10.82
CA LEU A 90 20.14 -8.37 10.99
C LEU A 90 18.99 -9.00 10.17
N ASP A 91 19.26 -9.41 8.93
CA ASP A 91 18.30 -10.13 8.08
C ASP A 91 17.80 -11.40 8.76
N GLY A 92 18.70 -12.20 9.34
CA GLY A 92 18.34 -13.39 10.10
C GLY A 92 17.42 -13.07 11.28
N HIS A 93 17.71 -11.99 12.01
CA HIS A 93 16.89 -11.55 13.13
C HIS A 93 15.50 -11.05 12.65
N LEU A 94 15.43 -10.21 11.59
CA LEU A 94 14.17 -9.73 11.04
C LEU A 94 13.28 -10.86 10.53
N LYS A 95 13.88 -11.93 9.99
CA LYS A 95 13.16 -13.10 9.45
C LYS A 95 12.68 -14.06 10.51
N ASN A 96 13.23 -14.00 11.73
CA ASN A 96 12.96 -14.95 12.79
C ASN A 96 11.55 -14.83 13.38
N GLU A 97 11.15 -15.81 14.19
CA GLU A 97 9.85 -15.96 14.84
C GLU A 97 9.45 -14.74 15.70
N ASP A 98 10.41 -14.19 16.45
CA ASP A 98 10.21 -13.05 17.35
C ASP A 98 10.05 -11.70 16.62
N PHE A 99 10.24 -11.68 15.28
CA PHE A 99 10.03 -10.50 14.44
C PHE A 99 8.97 -10.77 13.35
N PHE A 100 9.34 -11.01 12.10
CA PHE A 100 8.38 -11.22 11.01
C PHE A 100 7.94 -12.67 10.83
N ASN A 101 8.67 -13.66 11.39
CA ASN A 101 8.38 -15.10 11.26
C ASN A 101 8.10 -15.53 9.81
N VAL A 102 9.06 -15.24 8.94
CA VAL A 102 8.86 -15.40 7.48
C VAL A 102 8.75 -16.86 7.02
N GLU A 103 9.11 -17.83 7.85
CA GLU A 103 8.92 -19.26 7.58
C GLU A 103 7.44 -19.62 7.62
N GLU A 104 6.70 -19.11 8.61
CA GLU A 104 5.27 -19.33 8.75
C GLU A 104 4.45 -18.34 7.89
N PHE A 105 4.94 -17.09 7.78
CA PHE A 105 4.26 -16.01 7.06
C PHE A 105 5.15 -15.45 5.93
N PRO A 106 5.35 -16.20 4.84
CA PRO A 106 6.27 -15.81 3.77
C PRO A 106 5.78 -14.61 2.95
N LEU A 107 4.52 -14.21 3.10
CA LEU A 107 3.92 -13.10 2.37
C LEU A 107 3.27 -12.10 3.32
N ALA A 108 3.48 -10.80 3.03
CA ALA A 108 2.58 -9.76 3.48
C ALA A 108 1.64 -9.37 2.33
N ILE A 109 0.38 -9.03 2.68
CA ILE A 109 -0.65 -8.69 1.69
C ILE A 109 -1.11 -7.26 1.92
N PHE A 110 -1.20 -6.52 0.83
CA PHE A 110 -1.66 -5.14 0.84
C PHE A 110 -2.81 -4.99 -0.15
N THR A 111 -3.97 -4.49 0.33
CA THR A 111 -5.18 -4.32 -0.48
C THR A 111 -5.72 -2.91 -0.33
N ILE A 112 -5.83 -2.18 -1.43
CA ILE A 112 -6.40 -0.81 -1.46
C ILE A 112 -7.92 -0.91 -1.36
N ASN A 113 -8.50 -0.23 -0.36
CA ASN A 113 -9.94 -0.23 -0.10
C ASN A 113 -10.61 1.07 -0.54
N THR A 114 -9.97 2.22 -0.26
CA THR A 114 -10.55 3.53 -0.56
C THR A 114 -9.49 4.48 -1.08
N ILE A 115 -9.86 5.27 -2.08
CA ILE A 115 -8.99 6.25 -2.71
C ILE A 115 -9.75 7.57 -2.79
N GLN A 116 -9.18 8.61 -2.22
CA GLN A 116 -9.76 9.95 -2.22
C GLN A 116 -8.73 10.96 -2.74
N LYS A 117 -9.20 12.04 -3.37
CA LYS A 117 -8.30 13.14 -3.73
C LYS A 117 -7.75 13.79 -2.46
N ALA A 118 -6.44 14.01 -2.42
CA ALA A 118 -5.78 14.71 -1.34
C ALA A 118 -5.36 16.12 -1.77
N SER A 119 -5.15 17.01 -0.79
CA SER A 119 -4.47 18.28 -1.00
C SER A 119 -3.00 17.99 -1.36
N GLY A 120 -2.44 18.69 -2.34
CA GLY A 120 -1.02 18.51 -2.74
C GLY A 120 -0.82 18.31 -4.24
N GLY A 121 -1.89 18.41 -5.04
CA GLY A 121 -1.79 18.37 -6.50
C GLY A 121 -2.76 17.42 -7.20
N VAL A 122 -2.77 17.49 -8.52
CA VAL A 122 -3.72 16.73 -9.36
C VAL A 122 -3.57 15.22 -9.19
N ASN A 123 -2.36 14.75 -8.91
CA ASN A 123 -2.03 13.32 -8.79
C ASN A 123 -1.87 12.85 -7.34
N SER A 124 -2.28 13.66 -6.36
CA SER A 124 -2.19 13.34 -4.93
C SER A 124 -3.47 12.66 -4.45
N PHE A 125 -3.32 11.52 -3.79
CA PHE A 125 -4.42 10.72 -3.28
C PHE A 125 -4.15 10.29 -1.84
N GLU A 126 -5.18 10.38 -1.01
CA GLU A 126 -5.23 9.68 0.26
C GLU A 126 -5.75 8.26 0.01
N ILE A 127 -4.98 7.29 0.44
CA ILE A 127 -5.27 5.86 0.24
C ILE A 127 -5.48 5.22 1.61
N LEU A 128 -6.64 4.57 1.77
CA LEU A 128 -6.91 3.64 2.86
C LEU A 128 -6.75 2.23 2.31
N ALA A 129 -5.90 1.43 2.94
CA ALA A 129 -5.63 0.05 2.54
C ALA A 129 -5.59 -0.87 3.77
N ASP A 130 -5.85 -2.15 3.55
CA ASP A 130 -5.60 -3.20 4.52
C ASP A 130 -4.21 -3.77 4.31
N LEU A 131 -3.41 -3.82 5.38
CA LEU A 131 -2.10 -4.46 5.40
C LEU A 131 -2.15 -5.67 6.33
N THR A 132 -1.82 -6.84 5.77
CA THR A 132 -1.71 -8.10 6.51
C THR A 132 -0.24 -8.46 6.67
N ILE A 133 0.24 -8.58 7.91
CA ILE A 133 1.57 -9.08 8.27
C ILE A 133 1.38 -10.12 9.38
N LYS A 134 2.11 -11.22 9.36
CA LYS A 134 1.98 -12.33 10.34
C LYS A 134 0.53 -12.80 10.53
N GLY A 135 -0.26 -12.85 9.44
CA GLY A 135 -1.66 -13.23 9.48
C GLY A 135 -2.63 -12.22 10.13
N ILE A 136 -2.13 -11.09 10.61
CA ILE A 136 -2.92 -10.03 11.25
C ILE A 136 -3.15 -8.91 10.24
N THR A 137 -4.40 -8.44 10.12
CA THR A 137 -4.77 -7.36 9.19
C THR A 137 -5.14 -6.09 9.95
N HIS A 138 -4.52 -4.97 9.55
CA HIS A 138 -4.89 -3.65 10.06
C HIS A 138 -4.99 -2.64 8.93
N PRO A 139 -5.89 -1.64 9.05
CA PRO A 139 -5.95 -0.53 8.12
C PRO A 139 -4.73 0.38 8.25
N VAL A 140 -4.24 0.86 7.10
CA VAL A 140 -3.20 1.87 6.98
C VAL A 140 -3.67 2.98 6.05
N THR A 141 -3.40 4.23 6.44
CA THR A 141 -3.76 5.42 5.64
C THR A 141 -2.50 6.20 5.33
N PHE A 142 -2.33 6.62 4.09
CA PHE A 142 -1.17 7.39 3.63
C PHE A 142 -1.49 8.21 2.39
N ILE A 143 -0.64 9.18 2.09
CA ILE A 143 -0.72 9.96 0.84
C ILE A 143 0.21 9.33 -0.19
N SER A 144 -0.31 9.18 -1.41
CA SER A 144 0.45 8.72 -2.58
C SER A 144 0.31 9.69 -3.74
N THR A 145 1.38 9.86 -4.49
CA THR A 145 1.33 10.51 -5.81
C THR A 145 1.25 9.42 -6.87
N VAL A 146 0.15 9.40 -7.64
CA VAL A 146 -0.09 8.40 -8.69
C VAL A 146 -0.31 9.09 -10.03
N LYS A 147 0.52 8.79 -11.02
CA LYS A 147 0.36 9.24 -12.41
C LYS A 147 -0.11 8.04 -13.23
N ILE A 148 -1.13 8.25 -14.06
CA ILE A 148 -1.71 7.24 -14.94
C ILE A 148 -1.72 7.80 -16.36
N GLU A 149 -1.14 7.05 -17.29
CA GLU A 149 -1.06 7.39 -18.72
C GLU A 149 -1.47 6.15 -19.54
N GLY A 150 -2.77 6.08 -19.89
CA GLY A 150 -3.36 4.88 -20.50
C GLY A 150 -3.32 3.71 -19.53
N LEU A 151 -2.60 2.63 -19.91
CA LEU A 151 -2.36 1.46 -19.07
C LEU A 151 -1.01 1.52 -18.33
N ASN A 152 -0.28 2.64 -18.43
CA ASN A 152 0.95 2.83 -17.66
C ASN A 152 0.68 3.63 -16.41
N PHE A 153 1.39 3.32 -15.33
CA PHE A 153 1.35 4.11 -14.11
C PHE A 153 2.71 4.23 -13.45
N SER A 154 2.86 5.27 -12.66
CA SER A 154 3.88 5.39 -11.62
C SER A 154 3.22 5.85 -10.32
N ALA A 155 3.63 5.26 -9.20
CA ALA A 155 3.15 5.65 -7.88
C ALA A 155 4.30 5.77 -6.89
N ILE A 156 4.26 6.80 -6.05
CA ILE A 156 5.24 7.04 -4.99
C ILE A 156 4.48 7.27 -3.69
N ALA A 157 4.91 6.60 -2.61
CA ALA A 157 4.32 6.78 -1.30
C ALA A 157 5.38 6.66 -0.19
N LYS A 158 5.15 7.39 0.91
CA LYS A 158 5.80 7.17 2.19
C LYS A 158 4.78 6.63 3.16
N ILE A 159 5.00 5.41 3.66
CA ILE A 159 4.09 4.72 4.55
C ILE A 159 4.76 4.54 5.90
N LYS A 160 4.05 4.80 6.99
CA LYS A 160 4.54 4.60 8.34
C LYS A 160 3.55 3.72 9.09
N ILE A 161 4.05 2.64 9.66
CA ILE A 161 3.26 1.70 10.46
C ILE A 161 3.80 1.61 11.88
N ASP A 162 2.95 1.17 12.80
CA ASP A 162 3.31 0.74 14.15
C ASP A 162 3.35 -0.79 14.17
N ARG A 163 4.57 -1.38 14.18
CA ARG A 163 4.80 -2.82 14.08
C ARG A 163 4.13 -3.63 15.19
N THR A 164 3.90 -3.00 16.34
CA THR A 164 3.30 -3.68 17.49
C THR A 164 1.86 -4.11 17.24
N LYS A 165 1.15 -3.43 16.33
CA LYS A 165 -0.19 -3.83 15.89
C LYS A 165 -0.21 -5.21 15.23
N TRP A 166 0.89 -5.62 14.61
CA TRP A 166 1.07 -6.95 14.00
C TRP A 166 1.81 -7.93 14.92
N ASN A 167 1.72 -7.69 16.24
CA ASN A 167 2.33 -8.53 17.27
C ASN A 167 3.87 -8.67 17.16
N ILE A 168 4.55 -7.67 16.56
CA ILE A 168 6.00 -7.58 16.47
C ILE A 168 6.48 -6.71 17.64
N LYS A 169 6.74 -7.34 18.80
CA LYS A 169 7.00 -6.66 20.07
C LYS A 169 8.48 -6.61 20.47
N TYR A 170 9.35 -7.38 19.79
CA TYR A 170 10.75 -7.49 20.16
C TYR A 170 11.42 -6.12 20.33
N GLY A 171 12.06 -5.91 21.47
CA GLY A 171 12.76 -4.65 21.79
C GLY A 171 11.89 -3.39 21.83
N SER A 172 10.57 -3.52 21.93
CA SER A 172 9.64 -2.39 21.99
C SER A 172 9.58 -1.81 23.41
N GLY A 173 9.81 -0.51 23.55
CA GLY A 173 9.65 0.22 24.81
C GLY A 173 8.19 0.31 25.30
N SER A 174 7.21 0.00 24.42
CA SER A 174 5.79 -0.10 24.81
C SER A 174 5.45 -1.40 25.55
N PHE A 175 6.34 -2.42 25.48
CA PHE A 175 6.11 -3.75 26.07
C PHE A 175 7.20 -4.19 27.04
N PHE A 176 8.41 -3.61 26.96
CA PHE A 176 9.54 -4.00 27.78
C PHE A 176 10.18 -2.78 28.43
N GLU A 177 10.53 -2.92 29.72
CA GLU A 177 11.25 -1.90 30.48
C GLU A 177 12.77 -2.11 30.42
N ASN A 178 13.53 -1.08 30.79
CA ASN A 178 14.99 -1.13 30.96
C ASN A 178 15.77 -1.52 29.70
N LEU A 179 15.25 -1.23 28.52
CA LEU A 179 15.91 -1.54 27.24
C LEU A 179 17.12 -0.64 26.96
N GLY A 180 17.13 0.60 27.49
CA GLY A 180 18.17 1.59 27.21
C GLY A 180 18.36 1.78 25.69
N ASP A 181 19.62 1.80 25.25
CA ASP A 181 19.98 1.97 23.82
C ASP A 181 19.59 0.77 22.93
N LYS A 182 19.14 -0.34 23.52
CA LYS A 182 18.66 -1.51 22.78
C LYS A 182 17.19 -1.36 22.33
N MET A 183 16.52 -0.30 22.75
CA MET A 183 15.12 -0.07 22.40
C MET A 183 14.99 0.17 20.89
N ILE A 184 14.11 -0.61 20.27
CA ILE A 184 13.70 -0.47 18.86
C ILE A 184 12.40 0.30 18.83
N LEU A 185 12.36 1.39 18.05
CA LEU A 185 11.15 2.19 17.89
C LEU A 185 10.02 1.34 17.26
N ASP A 186 8.79 1.60 17.70
CA ASP A 186 7.63 0.85 17.22
C ASP A 186 7.23 1.23 15.77
N LYS A 187 7.69 2.38 15.30
CA LYS A 187 7.44 2.84 13.94
C LYS A 187 8.45 2.26 12.96
N ILE A 188 7.93 1.69 11.87
CA ILE A 188 8.69 1.35 10.66
C ILE A 188 8.19 2.25 9.54
N GLU A 189 9.13 2.82 8.77
CA GLU A 189 8.83 3.66 7.61
C GLU A 189 9.16 2.90 6.33
N PHE A 190 8.37 3.16 5.28
CA PHE A 190 8.58 2.57 3.96
C PHE A 190 8.54 3.67 2.91
N ASP A 191 9.58 3.69 2.05
CA ASP A 191 9.59 4.45 0.81
C ASP A 191 9.26 3.49 -0.34
N VAL A 192 8.12 3.74 -0.99
CA VAL A 192 7.57 2.87 -2.02
C VAL A 192 7.56 3.58 -3.35
N THR A 193 8.11 2.94 -4.37
CA THR A 193 7.99 3.35 -5.78
C THR A 193 7.44 2.18 -6.58
N LEU A 194 6.31 2.38 -7.24
CA LEU A 194 5.67 1.38 -8.09
C LEU A 194 5.64 1.86 -9.53
N LEU A 195 5.95 0.97 -10.46
CA LEU A 195 5.88 1.18 -11.90
C LEU A 195 5.08 0.05 -12.54
N SER A 196 4.33 0.36 -13.60
CA SER A 196 3.71 -0.68 -14.44
C SER A 196 4.75 -1.47 -15.22
N VAL A 197 4.40 -2.67 -15.64
CA VAL A 197 5.09 -3.37 -16.72
C VAL A 197 4.85 -2.59 -18.02
N ASN A 198 5.92 -2.27 -18.76
CA ASN A 198 5.85 -1.63 -20.09
C ASN A 198 5.42 -2.62 -21.15
#